data_db0d4e511eb5719d1a1ec89ec5d1b7b5
#
_entry.id   db0d4e511eb5719d1a1ec89ec5d1b7b5
#
_cell.length_a   1.000
_cell.length_b   1.000
_cell.length_c   1.000
_cell.angle_alpha   90.00
_cell.angle_beta   90.00
_cell.angle_gamma   90.00
#
_symmetry.space_group_name_H-M   'P 1'
#
loop_
_entity.id
_entity.type
_entity.pdbx_description
1 polymer ?
#
loop_
_entity_poly.entity_id
_entity_poly.type
_entity_poly.pdbx_seq_one_letter_code
_entity_poly.pdbx_strand_id
1 'polypeptide(L)'
;MSEFTCIDSFCGAGGLGLGLLQAGFDIRLSFDIDDLCIKTIKENDKYFNHPAIVADISDMLNGKALEICNMERGELFLLAGGPPCQGFSIQRRGSDIDPRNQLVFKYAKLVDELYPKYFVMENVTGIAGKRGKTILEQLIDELENIGYEVHINLLDAQDYGAPQRRKRYIIVGERSDMGVHYEYPKPVGVHRTVRDAIGSLPEPPMDGSDYPGMPLHRRDRLSEVNLKRIQALKPGQGREFLPDELLADCHKIDSSVIGYRNVYGRMSWDEVAPTITARFDSFTRGKFGHPDQDRSISLREGALLQTFPEDFYFCGNKVDVAR
;
A
#
# COMPACT_ATOMS: atom_id res chain seq x y z
N MET A 1 -18.63 -24.15 4.53
CA MET A 1 -17.39 -23.41 4.13
C MET A 1 -17.83 -22.28 3.21
N SER A 2 -17.23 -21.12 3.33
CA SER A 2 -17.54 -20.01 2.42
C SER A 2 -17.20 -20.40 0.97
N GLU A 3 -18.02 -19.98 0.03
CA GLU A 3 -17.73 -20.15 -1.42
C GLU A 3 -16.58 -19.25 -1.87
N PHE A 4 -16.36 -18.12 -1.20
CA PHE A 4 -15.37 -17.09 -1.56
C PHE A 4 -14.08 -17.24 -0.75
N THR A 5 -13.38 -18.37 -0.93
CA THR A 5 -12.08 -18.62 -0.27
C THR A 5 -10.97 -17.81 -0.93
N CYS A 6 -10.03 -17.32 -0.11
CA CYS A 6 -8.93 -16.47 -0.59
C CYS A 6 -7.58 -16.85 0.05
N ILE A 7 -6.49 -16.66 -0.69
CA ILE A 7 -5.12 -16.59 -0.16
C ILE A 7 -4.61 -15.18 -0.41
N ASP A 8 -4.03 -14.54 0.64
CA ASP A 8 -3.38 -13.24 0.57
C ASP A 8 -1.86 -13.41 0.62
N SER A 9 -1.22 -13.32 -0.54
CA SER A 9 0.22 -13.42 -0.70
C SER A 9 0.88 -12.04 -0.71
N PHE A 10 2.12 -11.94 -0.19
CA PHE A 10 2.76 -10.63 0.01
C PHE A 10 1.88 -9.71 0.85
N CYS A 11 1.27 -10.27 1.88
CA CYS A 11 0.17 -9.63 2.62
C CYS A 11 0.59 -8.35 3.37
N GLY A 12 1.90 -8.14 3.59
CA GLY A 12 2.37 -7.03 4.40
C GLY A 12 1.68 -6.99 5.76
N ALA A 13 1.33 -5.80 6.23
CA ALA A 13 0.58 -5.61 7.48
C ALA A 13 -0.93 -5.96 7.36
N GLY A 14 -1.35 -6.59 6.28
CA GLY A 14 -2.73 -7.08 6.10
C GLY A 14 -3.71 -6.09 5.47
N GLY A 15 -3.22 -5.01 4.83
CA GLY A 15 -4.12 -4.00 4.25
C GLY A 15 -5.04 -4.54 3.15
N LEU A 16 -4.51 -5.34 2.21
CA LEU A 16 -5.31 -6.00 1.18
C LEU A 16 -6.23 -7.06 1.80
N GLY A 17 -5.69 -7.91 2.68
CA GLY A 17 -6.45 -8.93 3.39
C GLY A 17 -7.61 -8.36 4.19
N LEU A 18 -7.42 -7.24 4.88
CA LEU A 18 -8.49 -6.55 5.60
C LEU A 18 -9.62 -6.11 4.66
N GLY A 19 -9.28 -5.55 3.50
CA GLY A 19 -10.26 -5.20 2.47
C GLY A 19 -11.02 -6.42 1.94
N LEU A 20 -10.35 -7.54 1.73
CA LEU A 20 -10.97 -8.81 1.31
C LEU A 20 -11.94 -9.36 2.37
N LEU A 21 -11.55 -9.34 3.65
CA LEU A 21 -12.42 -9.74 4.76
C LEU A 21 -13.66 -8.85 4.84
N GLN A 22 -13.52 -7.53 4.69
CA GLN A 22 -14.64 -6.59 4.66
C GLN A 22 -15.57 -6.83 3.46
N ALA A 23 -15.03 -7.32 2.35
CA ALA A 23 -15.80 -7.73 1.17
C ALA A 23 -16.45 -9.12 1.31
N GLY A 24 -16.24 -9.83 2.43
CA GLY A 24 -16.87 -11.12 2.71
C GLY A 24 -16.07 -12.34 2.23
N PHE A 25 -14.81 -12.17 1.86
CA PHE A 25 -13.92 -13.29 1.56
C PHE A 25 -13.51 -14.05 2.82
N ASP A 26 -13.34 -15.35 2.68
CA ASP A 26 -12.80 -16.25 3.70
C ASP A 26 -11.30 -16.50 3.41
N ILE A 27 -10.42 -15.75 4.10
CA ILE A 27 -8.98 -15.92 3.91
C ILE A 27 -8.53 -17.23 4.55
N ARG A 28 -7.97 -18.13 3.75
CA ARG A 28 -7.47 -19.42 4.18
C ARG A 28 -6.02 -19.40 4.62
N LEU A 29 -5.25 -18.43 4.09
CA LEU A 29 -3.83 -18.24 4.37
C LEU A 29 -3.40 -16.83 4.02
N SER A 30 -2.61 -16.21 4.89
CA SER A 30 -1.80 -15.03 4.57
C SER A 30 -0.32 -15.35 4.76
N PHE A 31 0.54 -14.86 3.87
CA PHE A 31 1.99 -15.01 4.04
C PHE A 31 2.79 -13.82 3.52
N ASP A 32 3.86 -13.54 4.21
CA ASP A 32 4.86 -12.53 3.84
C ASP A 32 6.23 -12.96 4.37
N ILE A 33 7.31 -12.46 3.78
CA ILE A 33 8.67 -12.72 4.24
C ILE A 33 9.01 -11.90 5.50
N ASP A 34 8.30 -10.82 5.78
CA ASP A 34 8.53 -9.93 6.92
C ASP A 34 7.79 -10.42 8.18
N ASP A 35 8.57 -10.84 9.18
CA ASP A 35 8.04 -11.32 10.46
C ASP A 35 7.20 -10.27 11.21
N LEU A 36 7.53 -8.97 11.10
CA LEU A 36 6.74 -7.92 11.74
C LEU A 36 5.35 -7.74 11.09
N CYS A 37 5.27 -7.95 9.78
CA CYS A 37 4.01 -7.97 9.07
C CYS A 37 3.11 -9.10 9.57
N ILE A 38 3.66 -10.31 9.67
CA ILE A 38 2.91 -11.48 10.17
C ILE A 38 2.51 -11.33 11.65
N LYS A 39 3.40 -10.77 12.48
CA LYS A 39 3.03 -10.41 13.87
C LYS A 39 1.89 -9.41 13.92
N THR A 40 1.90 -8.39 13.06
CA THR A 40 0.82 -7.41 12.97
C THR A 40 -0.50 -8.07 12.64
N ILE A 41 -0.55 -9.00 11.68
CA ILE A 41 -1.77 -9.76 11.37
C ILE A 41 -2.24 -10.56 12.59
N LYS A 42 -1.34 -11.28 13.27
CA LYS A 42 -1.68 -12.11 14.44
C LYS A 42 -2.19 -11.31 15.64
N GLU A 43 -1.64 -10.12 15.88
CA GLU A 43 -2.10 -9.23 16.97
C GLU A 43 -3.46 -8.56 16.67
N ASN A 44 -3.93 -8.63 15.44
CA ASN A 44 -5.25 -8.18 15.02
C ASN A 44 -6.22 -9.34 14.80
N ASP A 45 -6.23 -10.32 15.71
CA ASP A 45 -7.00 -11.56 15.63
C ASP A 45 -8.52 -11.34 15.52
N LYS A 46 -9.02 -10.22 16.02
CA LYS A 46 -10.42 -9.80 15.84
C LYS A 46 -10.81 -9.55 14.38
N TYR A 47 -9.85 -9.24 13.52
CA TYR A 47 -10.03 -9.10 12.08
C TYR A 47 -9.58 -10.36 11.34
N PHE A 48 -8.40 -10.90 11.70
CA PHE A 48 -7.72 -11.97 10.99
C PHE A 48 -7.81 -13.30 11.75
N ASN A 49 -8.88 -14.03 11.51
CA ASN A 49 -9.11 -15.34 12.13
C ASN A 49 -8.69 -16.48 11.18
N HIS A 50 -7.44 -16.43 10.67
CA HIS A 50 -6.91 -17.42 9.75
C HIS A 50 -5.39 -17.60 9.94
N PRO A 51 -4.78 -18.67 9.41
CA PRO A 51 -3.33 -18.87 9.44
C PRO A 51 -2.56 -17.74 8.76
N ALA A 52 -1.60 -17.15 9.47
CA ALA A 52 -0.65 -16.19 8.91
C ALA A 52 0.78 -16.66 9.21
N ILE A 53 1.61 -16.81 8.18
CA ILE A 53 2.93 -17.43 8.29
C ILE A 53 4.02 -16.57 7.65
N VAL A 54 5.22 -16.61 8.24
CA VAL A 54 6.43 -16.04 7.65
C VAL A 54 6.93 -17.00 6.60
N ALA A 55 6.90 -16.61 5.33
CA ALA A 55 7.35 -17.44 4.23
C ALA A 55 7.72 -16.61 2.99
N ASP A 56 8.74 -17.03 2.25
CA ASP A 56 8.95 -16.59 0.86
C ASP A 56 7.95 -17.29 -0.05
N ILE A 57 7.54 -16.62 -1.13
CA ILE A 57 6.62 -17.23 -2.11
C ILE A 57 7.15 -18.56 -2.66
N SER A 58 8.47 -18.74 -2.74
CA SER A 58 9.07 -19.99 -3.19
C SER A 58 8.79 -21.16 -2.24
N ASP A 59 8.60 -20.89 -0.95
CA ASP A 59 8.27 -21.91 0.05
C ASP A 59 6.80 -22.35 -0.07
N MET A 60 5.98 -21.56 -0.75
CA MET A 60 4.56 -21.85 -0.98
C MET A 60 4.29 -22.62 -2.27
N LEU A 61 5.32 -22.78 -3.11
CA LEU A 61 5.27 -23.57 -4.34
C LEU A 61 5.31 -25.08 -4.06
N ASN A 62 5.24 -25.88 -5.12
CA ASN A 62 5.26 -27.35 -5.13
C ASN A 62 4.13 -27.96 -4.27
N GLY A 63 2.93 -27.38 -4.36
CA GLY A 63 1.72 -27.80 -3.67
C GLY A 63 1.66 -27.43 -2.19
N LYS A 64 2.67 -26.72 -1.64
CA LYS A 64 2.71 -26.40 -0.21
C LYS A 64 1.56 -25.52 0.25
N ALA A 65 1.16 -24.53 -0.54
CA ALA A 65 0.02 -23.68 -0.23
C ALA A 65 -1.30 -24.48 -0.20
N LEU A 66 -1.48 -25.43 -1.14
CA LEU A 66 -2.64 -26.34 -1.17
C LEU A 66 -2.66 -27.23 0.08
N GLU A 67 -1.52 -27.80 0.46
CA GLU A 67 -1.38 -28.63 1.68
C GLU A 67 -1.79 -27.84 2.93
N ILE A 68 -1.26 -26.61 3.12
CA ILE A 68 -1.57 -25.78 4.29
C ILE A 68 -3.07 -25.43 4.35
N CYS A 69 -3.66 -25.12 3.20
CA CYS A 69 -5.09 -24.78 3.12
C CYS A 69 -6.02 -26.01 3.12
N ASN A 70 -5.46 -27.23 3.03
CA ASN A 70 -6.21 -28.46 2.83
C ASN A 70 -7.20 -28.36 1.66
N MET A 71 -6.68 -27.93 0.51
CA MET A 71 -7.42 -27.69 -0.73
C MET A 71 -6.78 -28.44 -1.90
N GLU A 72 -7.58 -28.73 -2.91
CA GLU A 72 -7.10 -29.26 -4.18
C GLU A 72 -6.89 -28.14 -5.22
N ARG A 73 -6.12 -28.45 -6.28
CA ARG A 73 -5.92 -27.54 -7.40
C ARG A 73 -7.27 -27.17 -8.05
N GLY A 74 -7.53 -25.87 -8.19
CA GLY A 74 -8.77 -25.37 -8.79
C GLY A 74 -9.90 -25.05 -7.82
N GLU A 75 -9.79 -25.40 -6.54
CA GLU A 75 -10.81 -25.13 -5.52
C GLU A 75 -10.77 -23.71 -4.97
N LEU A 76 -9.59 -23.06 -4.97
CA LEU A 76 -9.44 -21.69 -4.47
C LEU A 76 -10.25 -20.72 -5.32
N PHE A 77 -11.03 -19.85 -4.66
CA PHE A 77 -11.77 -18.82 -5.39
C PHE A 77 -10.86 -17.68 -5.83
N LEU A 78 -10.02 -17.12 -4.93
CA LEU A 78 -9.18 -15.97 -5.21
C LEU A 78 -7.76 -16.15 -4.67
N LEU A 79 -6.75 -15.91 -5.52
CA LEU A 79 -5.41 -15.61 -5.08
C LEU A 79 -5.19 -14.08 -5.18
N ALA A 80 -4.94 -13.41 -4.07
CA ALA A 80 -4.61 -12.00 -4.03
C ALA A 80 -3.14 -11.79 -3.67
N GLY A 81 -2.53 -10.68 -4.15
CA GLY A 81 -1.18 -10.33 -3.74
C GLY A 81 -0.61 -9.09 -4.40
N GLY A 82 0.42 -8.53 -3.76
CA GLY A 82 1.18 -7.39 -4.26
C GLY A 82 2.67 -7.70 -4.41
N PRO A 83 3.11 -8.55 -5.36
CA PRO A 83 4.51 -8.89 -5.51
C PRO A 83 5.35 -7.63 -5.77
N PRO A 84 6.42 -7.39 -4.97
CA PRO A 84 7.17 -6.15 -5.08
C PRO A 84 7.91 -6.04 -6.42
N CYS A 85 7.74 -4.88 -7.07
CA CYS A 85 8.30 -4.56 -8.37
C CYS A 85 9.27 -3.38 -8.26
N GLN A 86 10.24 -3.48 -7.35
CA GLN A 86 11.12 -2.36 -7.00
C GLN A 86 12.11 -1.96 -8.09
N GLY A 87 12.39 -2.82 -9.07
CA GLY A 87 13.23 -2.51 -10.25
C GLY A 87 12.63 -1.41 -11.14
N PHE A 88 11.31 -1.19 -11.06
CA PHE A 88 10.56 -0.25 -11.91
C PHE A 88 10.14 1.03 -11.19
N SER A 89 10.47 1.19 -9.91
CA SER A 89 10.18 2.43 -9.19
C SER A 89 10.87 3.60 -9.90
N ILE A 90 10.08 4.64 -10.23
CA ILE A 90 10.55 5.91 -10.85
C ILE A 90 11.69 6.56 -10.05
N GLN A 91 11.83 6.19 -8.78
CA GLN A 91 12.79 6.76 -7.84
C GLN A 91 14.16 6.08 -7.84
N ARG A 92 14.35 4.97 -8.56
CA ARG A 92 15.60 4.22 -8.50
C ARG A 92 16.54 4.54 -9.67
N ARG A 93 17.79 4.87 -9.34
CA ARG A 93 18.93 4.84 -10.27
C ARG A 93 19.65 3.49 -10.10
N GLY A 94 19.63 2.62 -11.11
CA GLY A 94 20.29 1.30 -11.06
C GLY A 94 20.03 0.44 -12.29
N SER A 95 20.66 -0.73 -12.37
CA SER A 95 20.56 -1.69 -13.48
C SER A 95 19.18 -2.35 -13.58
N ASP A 96 18.79 -2.75 -14.80
CA ASP A 96 17.50 -3.38 -15.09
C ASP A 96 17.38 -4.84 -14.56
N ILE A 97 18.46 -5.41 -14.05
CA ILE A 97 18.50 -6.76 -13.47
C ILE A 97 18.31 -6.65 -11.95
N ASP A 98 17.04 -6.62 -11.51
CA ASP A 98 16.71 -6.75 -10.08
C ASP A 98 16.08 -8.14 -9.85
N PRO A 99 16.64 -8.97 -8.96
CA PRO A 99 16.08 -10.28 -8.64
C PRO A 99 14.62 -10.25 -8.21
N ARG A 100 14.17 -9.11 -7.67
CA ARG A 100 12.77 -8.92 -7.26
C ARG A 100 11.78 -8.84 -8.42
N ASN A 101 12.25 -8.58 -9.64
CA ASN A 101 11.41 -8.66 -10.84
C ASN A 101 10.96 -10.09 -11.12
N GLN A 102 11.67 -11.10 -10.58
CA GLN A 102 11.27 -12.49 -10.66
C GLN A 102 10.09 -12.85 -9.75
N LEU A 103 9.75 -12.01 -8.76
CA LEU A 103 8.65 -12.29 -7.85
C LEU A 103 7.28 -12.28 -8.54
N VAL A 104 7.11 -11.48 -9.60
CA VAL A 104 5.87 -11.49 -10.39
C VAL A 104 5.71 -12.82 -11.15
N PHE A 105 6.80 -13.43 -11.62
CA PHE A 105 6.78 -14.75 -12.28
C PHE A 105 6.58 -15.89 -11.26
N LYS A 106 7.14 -15.76 -10.05
CA LYS A 106 6.84 -16.70 -8.97
C LYS A 106 5.36 -16.63 -8.56
N TYR A 107 4.77 -15.42 -8.60
CA TYR A 107 3.32 -15.26 -8.40
C TYR A 107 2.54 -15.96 -9.52
N ALA A 108 2.90 -15.79 -10.79
CA ALA A 108 2.27 -16.51 -11.90
C ALA A 108 2.39 -18.03 -11.74
N LYS A 109 3.57 -18.52 -11.29
CA LYS A 109 3.74 -19.94 -10.98
C LYS A 109 2.82 -20.40 -9.83
N LEU A 110 2.62 -19.61 -8.81
CA LEU A 110 1.67 -19.91 -7.74
C LEU A 110 0.22 -19.89 -8.26
N VAL A 111 -0.12 -18.98 -9.18
CA VAL A 111 -1.41 -19.00 -9.90
C VAL A 111 -1.60 -20.32 -10.65
N ASP A 112 -0.57 -20.80 -11.37
CA ASP A 112 -0.66 -22.09 -12.08
C ASP A 112 -0.87 -23.25 -11.10
N GLU A 113 -0.10 -23.33 -10.02
CA GLU A 113 -0.20 -24.43 -9.06
C GLU A 113 -1.55 -24.47 -8.32
N LEU A 114 -2.06 -23.31 -7.89
CA LEU A 114 -3.34 -23.20 -7.20
C LEU A 114 -4.53 -23.27 -8.16
N TYR A 115 -4.36 -22.76 -9.35
CA TYR A 115 -5.38 -22.61 -10.40
C TYR A 115 -6.70 -22.03 -9.87
N PRO A 116 -6.64 -20.84 -9.18
CA PRO A 116 -7.82 -20.24 -8.57
C PRO A 116 -8.83 -19.80 -9.61
N LYS A 117 -10.10 -19.60 -9.22
CA LYS A 117 -11.11 -19.03 -10.13
C LYS A 117 -10.72 -17.65 -10.62
N TYR A 118 -10.17 -16.84 -9.70
CA TYR A 118 -9.66 -15.50 -9.98
C TYR A 118 -8.29 -15.29 -9.33
N PHE A 119 -7.50 -14.42 -9.92
CA PHE A 119 -6.38 -13.82 -9.20
C PHE A 119 -6.45 -12.29 -9.28
N VAL A 120 -5.91 -11.62 -8.27
CA VAL A 120 -5.73 -10.16 -8.23
C VAL A 120 -4.30 -9.83 -7.85
N MET A 121 -3.61 -9.12 -8.72
CA MET A 121 -2.25 -8.63 -8.47
C MET A 121 -2.23 -7.10 -8.45
N GLU A 122 -1.83 -6.51 -7.33
CA GLU A 122 -1.58 -5.06 -7.21
C GLU A 122 -0.15 -4.74 -7.57
N ASN A 123 0.07 -3.62 -8.30
CA ASN A 123 1.42 -3.15 -8.53
C ASN A 123 1.50 -1.63 -8.74
N VAL A 124 2.71 -1.09 -8.57
CA VAL A 124 2.99 0.35 -8.76
C VAL A 124 2.93 0.73 -10.24
N THR A 125 2.69 2.03 -10.50
CA THR A 125 2.58 2.56 -11.88
C THR A 125 3.83 2.33 -12.74
N GLY A 126 4.99 2.13 -12.12
CA GLY A 126 6.24 1.85 -12.81
C GLY A 126 6.27 0.53 -13.60
N ILE A 127 5.40 -0.43 -13.28
CA ILE A 127 5.34 -1.73 -13.99
C ILE A 127 4.99 -1.56 -15.47
N ALA A 128 4.15 -0.58 -15.82
CA ALA A 128 3.79 -0.26 -17.21
C ALA A 128 4.70 0.82 -17.83
N GLY A 129 5.71 1.31 -17.10
CA GLY A 129 6.71 2.25 -17.61
C GLY A 129 7.72 1.59 -18.54
N LYS A 130 8.59 2.38 -19.18
CA LYS A 130 9.60 1.89 -20.15
C LYS A 130 10.38 0.65 -19.71
N ARG A 131 10.70 0.53 -18.40
CA ARG A 131 11.48 -0.58 -17.84
C ARG A 131 10.63 -1.79 -17.48
N GLY A 132 9.37 -1.57 -17.10
CA GLY A 132 8.46 -2.62 -16.66
C GLY A 132 7.64 -3.26 -17.77
N LYS A 133 7.44 -2.54 -18.88
CA LYS A 133 6.51 -2.93 -19.96
C LYS A 133 6.78 -4.34 -20.50
N THR A 134 8.02 -4.65 -20.83
CA THR A 134 8.39 -5.97 -21.36
C THR A 134 8.13 -7.10 -20.35
N ILE A 135 8.38 -6.86 -19.08
CA ILE A 135 8.11 -7.86 -18.02
C ILE A 135 6.62 -8.03 -17.81
N LEU A 136 5.85 -6.93 -17.87
CA LEU A 136 4.40 -7.00 -17.79
C LEU A 136 3.81 -7.78 -18.98
N GLU A 137 4.28 -7.54 -20.19
CA GLU A 137 3.87 -8.28 -21.39
C GLU A 137 4.18 -9.78 -21.25
N GLN A 138 5.39 -10.14 -20.83
CA GLN A 138 5.76 -11.54 -20.60
C GLN A 138 4.92 -12.21 -19.50
N LEU A 139 4.62 -11.47 -18.43
CA LEU A 139 3.77 -11.97 -17.35
C LEU A 139 2.34 -12.24 -17.83
N ILE A 140 1.78 -11.35 -18.65
CA ILE A 140 0.45 -11.53 -19.23
C ILE A 140 0.44 -12.77 -20.12
N ASP A 141 1.41 -12.89 -21.03
CA ASP A 141 1.52 -14.05 -21.93
C ASP A 141 1.60 -15.36 -21.14
N GLU A 142 2.34 -15.39 -20.01
CA GLU A 142 2.43 -16.57 -19.13
C GLU A 142 1.08 -16.88 -18.47
N LEU A 143 0.37 -15.89 -17.96
CA LEU A 143 -0.93 -16.06 -17.31
C LEU A 143 -2.03 -16.49 -18.31
N GLU A 144 -2.02 -15.93 -19.52
CA GLU A 144 -2.93 -16.34 -20.60
C GLU A 144 -2.64 -17.77 -21.04
N ASN A 145 -1.38 -18.20 -21.15
CA ASN A 145 -0.99 -19.57 -21.45
C ASN A 145 -1.41 -20.58 -20.35
N ILE A 146 -1.50 -20.15 -19.08
CA ILE A 146 -2.05 -20.96 -17.99
C ILE A 146 -3.57 -21.17 -18.15
N GLY A 147 -4.27 -20.29 -18.85
CA GLY A 147 -5.71 -20.38 -19.12
C GLY A 147 -6.55 -19.29 -18.44
N TYR A 148 -5.98 -18.09 -18.28
CA TYR A 148 -6.72 -16.93 -17.76
C TYR A 148 -6.98 -15.89 -18.84
N GLU A 149 -8.14 -15.23 -18.76
CA GLU A 149 -8.35 -13.94 -19.38
C GLU A 149 -7.86 -12.85 -18.44
N VAL A 150 -6.91 -12.00 -18.91
CA VAL A 150 -6.20 -11.05 -18.06
C VAL A 150 -6.66 -9.62 -18.33
N HIS A 151 -7.16 -8.95 -17.30
CA HIS A 151 -7.61 -7.56 -17.34
C HIS A 151 -6.65 -6.67 -16.57
N ILE A 152 -6.32 -5.49 -17.12
CA ILE A 152 -5.39 -4.55 -16.51
C ILE A 152 -6.01 -3.17 -16.49
N ASN A 153 -6.07 -2.56 -15.30
CA ASN A 153 -6.53 -1.19 -15.16
C ASN A 153 -5.69 -0.40 -14.15
N LEU A 154 -5.53 0.88 -14.42
CA LEU A 154 -4.91 1.82 -13.49
C LEU A 154 -6.00 2.47 -12.65
N LEU A 155 -6.12 2.06 -11.40
CA LEU A 155 -7.10 2.59 -10.46
C LEU A 155 -6.45 3.62 -9.51
N ASP A 156 -7.22 4.63 -9.11
CA ASP A 156 -6.83 5.56 -8.06
C ASP A 156 -7.73 5.33 -6.83
N ALA A 157 -7.14 5.00 -5.69
CA ALA A 157 -7.89 4.64 -4.48
C ALA A 157 -8.87 5.73 -4.02
N GLN A 158 -8.61 7.01 -4.31
CA GLN A 158 -9.53 8.11 -4.02
C GLN A 158 -10.90 7.92 -4.71
N ASP A 159 -10.92 7.33 -5.90
CA ASP A 159 -12.14 7.13 -6.68
C ASP A 159 -13.01 6.00 -6.11
N TYR A 160 -12.48 5.25 -5.14
CA TYR A 160 -13.13 4.13 -4.45
C TYR A 160 -13.30 4.36 -2.94
N GLY A 161 -13.30 5.63 -2.51
CA GLY A 161 -13.61 6.01 -1.13
C GLY A 161 -12.42 6.09 -0.18
N ALA A 162 -11.19 5.87 -0.62
CA ALA A 162 -10.02 6.13 0.21
C ALA A 162 -9.71 7.65 0.23
N PRO A 163 -9.41 8.25 1.41
CA PRO A 163 -9.06 9.66 1.51
C PRO A 163 -7.60 9.94 1.07
N GLN A 164 -7.13 9.20 0.06
CA GLN A 164 -5.74 9.20 -0.39
C GLN A 164 -5.67 9.02 -1.91
N ARG A 165 -4.89 9.85 -2.59
CA ARG A 165 -4.48 9.60 -3.98
C ARG A 165 -3.46 8.47 -3.98
N ARG A 166 -3.84 7.32 -4.54
CA ARG A 166 -2.97 6.16 -4.65
C ARG A 166 -3.27 5.40 -5.92
N LYS A 167 -2.50 5.70 -6.95
CA LYS A 167 -2.64 5.03 -8.25
C LYS A 167 -1.89 3.71 -8.25
N ARG A 168 -2.59 2.64 -8.64
CA ARG A 168 -2.04 1.29 -8.76
C ARG A 168 -2.60 0.58 -9.97
N TYR A 169 -1.76 -0.18 -10.64
CA TYR A 169 -2.26 -1.18 -11.55
C TYR A 169 -2.87 -2.32 -10.76
N ILE A 170 -4.11 -2.61 -11.07
CA ILE A 170 -4.83 -3.79 -10.58
C ILE A 170 -4.97 -4.73 -11.77
N ILE A 171 -4.34 -5.88 -11.69
CA ILE A 171 -4.34 -6.91 -12.71
C ILE A 171 -5.24 -8.03 -12.19
N VAL A 172 -6.29 -8.33 -12.92
CA VAL A 172 -7.26 -9.37 -12.56
C VAL A 172 -7.25 -10.42 -13.65
N GLY A 173 -7.09 -11.67 -13.27
CA GLY A 173 -7.31 -12.79 -14.16
C GLY A 173 -8.55 -13.56 -13.74
N GLU A 174 -9.37 -13.90 -14.72
CA GLU A 174 -10.46 -14.84 -14.56
C GLU A 174 -10.17 -16.11 -15.37
N ARG A 175 -10.48 -17.27 -14.81
CA ARG A 175 -10.26 -18.54 -15.49
C ARG A 175 -11.15 -18.65 -16.72
N SER A 176 -10.57 -18.91 -17.88
CA SER A 176 -11.28 -18.92 -19.18
C SER A 176 -12.37 -19.99 -19.29
N ASP A 177 -12.32 -21.06 -18.44
CA ASP A 177 -13.31 -22.15 -18.44
C ASP A 177 -14.61 -21.82 -17.71
N MET A 178 -14.67 -20.67 -17.00
CA MET A 178 -15.86 -20.30 -16.22
C MET A 178 -16.97 -19.66 -17.05
N GLY A 179 -16.67 -19.16 -18.24
CA GLY A 179 -17.67 -18.51 -19.12
C GLY A 179 -18.29 -17.24 -18.52
N VAL A 180 -17.57 -16.56 -17.63
CA VAL A 180 -17.93 -15.26 -17.05
C VAL A 180 -17.02 -14.19 -17.62
N HIS A 181 -17.41 -12.93 -17.48
CA HIS A 181 -16.57 -11.80 -17.90
C HIS A 181 -16.44 -10.81 -16.75
N TYR A 182 -15.20 -10.52 -16.35
CA TYR A 182 -14.89 -9.60 -15.26
C TYR A 182 -14.99 -8.14 -15.72
N GLU A 183 -15.64 -7.32 -14.93
CA GLU A 183 -15.67 -5.87 -15.13
C GLU A 183 -15.15 -5.15 -13.87
N TYR A 184 -14.30 -4.14 -14.06
CA TYR A 184 -13.84 -3.30 -12.96
C TYR A 184 -15.00 -2.51 -12.35
N PRO A 185 -15.03 -2.34 -11.02
CA PRO A 185 -16.05 -1.54 -10.37
C PRO A 185 -15.97 -0.08 -10.83
N LYS A 186 -17.13 0.56 -10.93
CA LYS A 186 -17.20 1.99 -11.26
C LYS A 186 -16.78 2.85 -10.08
N PRO A 187 -16.12 4.01 -10.31
CA PRO A 187 -15.84 4.99 -9.27
C PRO A 187 -17.07 5.40 -8.47
N VAL A 188 -16.93 5.65 -7.17
CA VAL A 188 -18.04 6.03 -6.28
C VAL A 188 -18.49 7.49 -6.44
N GLY A 189 -17.76 8.30 -7.20
CA GLY A 189 -18.15 9.68 -7.57
C GLY A 189 -17.96 10.75 -6.48
N VAL A 190 -17.62 10.38 -5.25
CA VAL A 190 -17.35 11.32 -4.14
C VAL A 190 -16.02 10.97 -3.50
N HIS A 191 -15.12 11.96 -3.41
CA HIS A 191 -13.83 11.78 -2.75
C HIS A 191 -13.94 12.13 -1.25
N ARG A 192 -13.41 11.26 -0.41
CA ARG A 192 -13.20 11.54 1.01
C ARG A 192 -11.94 12.40 1.18
N THR A 193 -12.03 13.39 2.07
CA THR A 193 -10.95 14.35 2.32
C THR A 193 -10.08 13.95 3.52
N VAL A 194 -9.00 14.67 3.73
CA VAL A 194 -8.19 14.57 4.97
C VAL A 194 -9.06 14.83 6.19
N ARG A 195 -9.98 15.82 6.12
CA ARG A 195 -10.91 16.15 7.20
C ARG A 195 -11.81 14.96 7.55
N ASP A 196 -12.34 14.25 6.56
CA ASP A 196 -13.21 13.09 6.79
C ASP A 196 -12.49 11.93 7.48
N ALA A 197 -11.17 11.85 7.32
CA ALA A 197 -10.38 10.76 7.88
C ALA A 197 -9.80 11.07 9.27
N ILE A 198 -9.29 12.28 9.48
CA ILE A 198 -8.53 12.61 10.69
C ILE A 198 -8.99 13.90 11.39
N GLY A 199 -10.01 14.59 10.86
CA GLY A 199 -10.45 15.88 11.39
C GLY A 199 -11.11 15.82 12.78
N SER A 200 -11.56 14.64 13.21
CA SER A 200 -12.15 14.41 14.55
C SER A 200 -11.12 13.98 15.59
N LEU A 201 -9.88 13.69 15.19
CA LEU A 201 -8.86 13.21 16.14
C LEU A 201 -8.43 14.32 17.10
N PRO A 202 -8.18 13.97 18.38
CA PRO A 202 -7.61 14.90 19.35
C PRO A 202 -6.19 15.31 18.95
N GLU A 203 -5.71 16.41 19.50
CA GLU A 203 -4.31 16.79 19.35
C GLU A 203 -3.41 15.86 20.16
N PRO A 204 -2.37 15.25 19.54
CA PRO A 204 -1.45 14.39 20.27
C PRO A 204 -0.61 15.17 21.30
N PRO A 205 -0.23 14.55 22.44
CA PRO A 205 0.49 15.21 23.53
C PRO A 205 1.79 15.88 23.09
N MET A 206 2.11 17.02 23.71
CA MET A 206 3.31 17.83 23.38
C MET A 206 4.61 17.15 23.81
N ASP A 207 4.55 16.23 24.78
CA ASP A 207 5.71 15.49 25.28
C ASP A 207 6.16 14.33 24.39
N GLY A 208 5.41 14.04 23.31
CA GLY A 208 5.70 12.96 22.38
C GLY A 208 5.21 11.58 22.81
N SER A 209 4.44 11.51 23.91
CA SER A 209 3.73 10.28 24.30
C SER A 209 2.55 10.01 23.36
N ASP A 210 2.06 8.77 23.34
CA ASP A 210 0.83 8.45 22.61
C ASP A 210 -0.38 9.08 23.32
N TYR A 211 -1.37 9.50 22.52
CA TYR A 211 -2.63 9.96 23.09
C TYR A 211 -3.31 8.81 23.88
N PRO A 212 -3.84 9.07 25.09
CA PRO A 212 -4.48 8.04 25.91
C PRO A 212 -5.57 7.27 25.14
N GLY A 213 -5.43 5.96 25.09
CA GLY A 213 -6.36 5.08 24.36
C GLY A 213 -6.16 5.05 22.82
N MET A 214 -5.19 5.77 22.29
CA MET A 214 -4.92 5.80 20.84
C MET A 214 -3.43 5.57 20.54
N PRO A 215 -2.97 4.33 20.53
CA PRO A 215 -1.58 3.98 20.21
C PRO A 215 -1.15 4.55 18.85
N LEU A 216 0.12 4.96 18.73
CA LEU A 216 0.72 5.56 17.54
C LEU A 216 0.20 6.96 17.19
N HIS A 217 -0.70 7.52 18.01
CA HIS A 217 -1.14 8.91 17.86
C HIS A 217 -0.30 9.81 18.75
N ARG A 218 0.91 10.08 18.32
CA ARG A 218 1.90 10.91 19.02
C ARG A 218 2.53 11.94 18.09
N ARG A 219 3.03 12.99 18.70
CA ARG A 219 3.74 14.06 18.00
C ARG A 219 5.22 13.70 17.83
N ASP A 220 5.73 13.83 16.62
CA ASP A 220 7.15 13.79 16.35
C ASP A 220 7.80 15.16 16.53
N ARG A 221 9.00 15.15 17.10
CA ARG A 221 9.79 16.36 17.23
C ARG A 221 10.40 16.77 15.88
N LEU A 222 10.04 17.94 15.40
CA LEU A 222 10.70 18.56 14.26
C LEU A 222 12.02 19.20 14.70
N SER A 223 13.03 19.20 13.80
CA SER A 223 14.20 20.06 13.99
C SER A 223 13.79 21.53 13.90
N GLU A 224 14.57 22.44 14.50
CA GLU A 224 14.27 23.88 14.49
C GLU A 224 14.02 24.43 13.07
N VAL A 225 14.84 24.01 12.09
CA VAL A 225 14.67 24.44 10.70
C VAL A 225 13.38 23.90 10.10
N ASN A 226 12.98 22.65 10.42
CA ASN A 226 11.73 22.10 9.91
C ASN A 226 10.50 22.70 10.61
N LEU A 227 10.64 23.07 11.88
CA LEU A 227 9.61 23.83 12.59
C LEU A 227 9.37 25.20 11.93
N LYS A 228 10.44 25.95 11.62
CA LYS A 228 10.33 27.21 10.87
C LYS A 228 9.72 27.05 9.50
N ARG A 229 10.07 25.96 8.79
CA ARG A 229 9.49 25.63 7.47
C ARG A 229 7.99 25.41 7.56
N ILE A 230 7.55 24.56 8.49
CA ILE A 230 6.12 24.24 8.59
C ILE A 230 5.31 25.46 9.05
N GLN A 231 5.85 26.31 9.94
CA GLN A 231 5.23 27.55 10.36
C GLN A 231 5.09 28.60 9.26
N ALA A 232 5.97 28.58 8.26
CA ALA A 232 5.89 29.47 7.10
C ALA A 232 4.84 29.01 6.07
N LEU A 233 4.25 27.81 6.20
CA LEU A 233 3.32 27.25 5.25
C LEU A 233 1.88 27.30 5.77
N LYS A 234 0.96 27.68 4.89
CA LYS A 234 -0.50 27.54 5.10
C LYS A 234 -0.97 26.12 4.72
N PRO A 235 -2.17 25.69 5.16
CA PRO A 235 -2.78 24.45 4.67
C PRO A 235 -2.76 24.35 3.14
N GLY A 236 -2.39 23.19 2.62
CA GLY A 236 -2.30 22.94 1.19
C GLY A 236 -1.02 23.43 0.51
N GLN A 237 -0.17 24.22 1.18
CA GLN A 237 1.07 24.73 0.61
C GLN A 237 2.21 23.71 0.70
N GLY A 238 3.10 23.74 -0.29
CA GLY A 238 4.34 22.97 -0.35
C GLY A 238 5.58 23.85 -0.34
N ARG A 239 6.74 23.25 -0.58
CA ARG A 239 8.04 23.93 -0.55
C ARG A 239 8.16 25.14 -1.47
N GLU A 240 7.36 25.19 -2.54
CA GLU A 240 7.30 26.28 -3.51
C GLU A 240 6.85 27.61 -2.91
N PHE A 241 6.27 27.57 -1.72
CA PHE A 241 5.86 28.74 -0.94
C PHE A 241 6.84 29.09 0.20
N LEU A 242 7.92 28.31 0.37
CA LEU A 242 8.93 28.60 1.38
C LEU A 242 9.81 29.79 0.94
N PRO A 243 10.16 30.69 1.87
CA PRO A 243 11.20 31.69 1.63
C PRO A 243 12.56 31.06 1.29
N ASP A 244 13.35 31.71 0.48
CA ASP A 244 14.66 31.22 0.00
C ASP A 244 15.61 30.78 1.12
N GLU A 245 15.58 31.51 2.26
CA GLU A 245 16.40 31.21 3.43
C GLU A 245 15.99 29.89 4.13
N LEU A 246 14.77 29.43 3.93
CA LEU A 246 14.27 28.16 4.46
C LEU A 246 14.36 27.01 3.45
N LEU A 247 14.67 27.26 2.20
CA LEU A 247 14.92 26.22 1.22
C LEU A 247 16.22 25.47 1.55
N ALA A 248 16.21 24.15 1.38
CA ALA A 248 17.45 23.39 1.40
C ALA A 248 18.28 23.69 0.14
N ASP A 249 19.61 23.68 0.24
CA ASP A 249 20.49 24.06 -0.88
C ASP A 249 20.24 23.22 -2.14
N CYS A 250 19.94 21.95 -1.98
CA CYS A 250 19.56 21.07 -3.10
C CYS A 250 18.22 21.46 -3.76
N HIS A 251 17.44 22.34 -3.16
CA HIS A 251 16.16 22.82 -3.71
C HIS A 251 16.25 24.24 -4.31
N LYS A 252 17.38 24.88 -4.19
CA LYS A 252 17.68 26.19 -4.82
C LYS A 252 18.12 26.05 -6.29
N ILE A 253 18.32 24.82 -6.76
CA ILE A 253 18.67 24.48 -8.13
C ILE A 253 17.38 24.38 -8.96
N ASP A 254 17.46 24.64 -10.27
CA ASP A 254 16.35 24.62 -11.20
C ASP A 254 15.42 23.40 -10.99
N SER A 255 14.14 23.68 -10.81
CA SER A 255 13.10 22.69 -10.53
C SER A 255 12.95 21.59 -11.60
N SER A 256 13.50 21.79 -12.80
CA SER A 256 13.53 20.79 -13.88
C SER A 256 14.45 19.60 -13.56
N VAL A 257 15.44 19.78 -12.68
CA VAL A 257 16.47 18.80 -12.31
C VAL A 257 16.09 18.04 -11.02
N ILE A 258 15.14 18.54 -10.24
CA ILE A 258 14.81 18.01 -8.93
C ILE A 258 13.75 16.92 -9.06
N GLY A 259 14.11 15.64 -8.79
CA GLY A 259 13.22 14.48 -8.88
C GLY A 259 12.07 14.48 -7.85
N TYR A 260 12.21 15.12 -6.70
CA TYR A 260 11.23 15.17 -5.61
C TYR A 260 10.65 16.57 -5.45
N ARG A 261 9.42 16.77 -5.95
CA ARG A 261 8.73 18.06 -5.86
C ARG A 261 7.84 18.20 -4.62
N ASN A 262 7.36 17.11 -4.04
CA ASN A 262 6.37 17.09 -2.96
C ASN A 262 7.01 16.84 -1.58
N VAL A 263 7.95 17.67 -1.17
CA VAL A 263 8.56 17.62 0.17
C VAL A 263 8.25 18.93 0.92
N TYR A 264 8.35 18.91 2.24
CA TYR A 264 8.12 20.08 3.10
C TYR A 264 6.77 20.75 2.87
N GLY A 265 5.68 20.00 2.83
CA GLY A 265 4.36 20.58 2.63
C GLY A 265 3.37 20.23 3.73
N ARG A 266 2.35 21.09 3.91
CA ARG A 266 1.15 20.82 4.70
C ARG A 266 0.07 20.21 3.83
N MET A 267 -0.66 19.23 4.36
CA MET A 267 -1.91 18.78 3.76
C MET A 267 -2.96 19.90 3.84
N SER A 268 -4.02 19.76 3.06
CA SER A 268 -5.23 20.57 3.17
C SER A 268 -6.35 19.72 3.78
N TRP A 269 -7.17 20.32 4.62
CA TRP A 269 -8.33 19.63 5.20
C TRP A 269 -9.34 19.16 4.14
N ASP A 270 -9.57 19.99 3.15
CA ASP A 270 -10.66 19.81 2.19
C ASP A 270 -10.18 19.19 0.86
N GLU A 271 -8.96 18.65 0.86
CA GLU A 271 -8.40 17.87 -0.24
C GLU A 271 -8.17 16.41 0.18
N VAL A 272 -7.98 15.56 -0.84
CA VAL A 272 -7.53 14.18 -0.68
C VAL A 272 -6.05 14.17 -0.32
N ALA A 273 -5.64 13.32 0.62
CA ALA A 273 -4.24 13.20 1.02
C ALA A 273 -3.34 12.75 -0.15
N PRO A 274 -2.07 13.15 -0.19
CA PRO A 274 -1.10 12.56 -1.11
C PRO A 274 -0.91 11.07 -0.78
N THR A 275 -0.31 10.32 -1.71
CA THR A 275 0.05 8.92 -1.46
C THR A 275 0.89 8.81 -0.18
N ILE A 276 0.40 8.09 0.81
CA ILE A 276 1.15 7.76 2.01
C ILE A 276 2.26 6.78 1.61
N THR A 277 3.49 7.23 1.71
CA THR A 277 4.69 6.47 1.33
C THR A 277 5.52 6.12 2.56
N ALA A 278 6.47 5.21 2.42
CA ALA A 278 7.40 4.89 3.49
C ALA A 278 8.02 6.16 4.10
N ARG A 279 8.09 6.23 5.41
CA ARG A 279 8.59 7.36 6.21
C ARG A 279 7.74 8.64 6.07
N PHE A 280 6.44 8.49 5.87
CA PHE A 280 5.49 9.61 5.89
C PHE A 280 5.46 10.35 7.25
N ASP A 281 5.95 9.73 8.30
CA ASP A 281 6.19 10.32 9.61
C ASP A 281 7.18 11.50 9.58
N SER A 282 7.95 11.64 8.50
CA SER A 282 8.96 12.69 8.35
C SER A 282 8.51 13.80 7.42
N PHE A 283 8.51 15.04 7.91
CA PHE A 283 8.18 16.26 7.15
C PHE A 283 9.03 16.46 5.89
N THR A 284 10.23 15.85 5.86
CA THR A 284 11.16 15.96 4.73
C THR A 284 10.88 14.97 3.59
N ARG A 285 9.96 14.01 3.78
CA ARG A 285 9.73 12.92 2.83
C ARG A 285 8.51 13.10 1.94
N GLY A 286 7.69 14.10 2.22
CA GLY A 286 6.49 14.36 1.45
C GLY A 286 5.73 15.60 1.94
N LYS A 287 4.52 15.79 1.42
CA LYS A 287 3.57 16.80 1.88
C LYS A 287 2.76 16.21 3.05
N PHE A 288 3.47 15.87 4.15
CA PHE A 288 2.91 15.17 5.30
C PHE A 288 2.79 16.04 6.56
N GLY A 289 2.93 17.36 6.43
CA GLY A 289 2.60 18.29 7.51
C GLY A 289 1.10 18.28 7.80
N HIS A 290 0.75 18.24 9.12
CA HIS A 290 -0.65 18.36 9.52
C HIS A 290 -1.24 19.70 9.03
N PRO A 291 -2.50 19.76 8.60
CA PRO A 291 -3.07 20.99 8.04
C PRO A 291 -2.92 22.23 8.95
N ASP A 292 -3.20 22.12 10.25
CA ASP A 292 -3.21 23.25 11.18
C ASP A 292 -2.11 23.19 12.24
N GLN A 293 -1.64 22.00 12.61
CA GLN A 293 -0.64 21.85 13.69
C GLN A 293 0.79 21.84 13.13
N ASP A 294 1.76 22.38 13.88
CA ASP A 294 3.17 22.48 13.46
C ASP A 294 3.91 21.15 13.72
N ARG A 295 3.47 20.10 13.03
CA ARG A 295 4.01 18.73 13.09
C ARG A 295 3.76 17.96 11.80
N SER A 296 4.47 16.86 11.60
CA SER A 296 4.04 15.84 10.65
C SER A 296 2.77 15.13 11.16
N ILE A 297 2.04 14.48 10.26
CA ILE A 297 0.99 13.57 10.69
C ILE A 297 1.58 12.44 11.54
N SER A 298 0.79 11.94 12.49
CA SER A 298 1.14 10.78 13.30
C SER A 298 1.03 9.47 12.50
N LEU A 299 1.59 8.38 13.03
CA LEU A 299 1.43 7.07 12.41
C LEU A 299 -0.03 6.64 12.37
N ARG A 300 -0.82 6.95 13.42
CA ARG A 300 -2.26 6.69 13.45
C ARG A 300 -3.01 7.46 12.38
N GLU A 301 -2.74 8.75 12.21
CA GLU A 301 -3.32 9.54 11.12
C GLU A 301 -2.98 8.98 9.75
N GLY A 302 -1.74 8.54 9.54
CA GLY A 302 -1.33 7.88 8.30
C GLY A 302 -2.05 6.55 8.05
N ALA A 303 -2.32 5.77 9.09
CA ALA A 303 -3.09 4.53 9.02
C ALA A 303 -4.57 4.81 8.62
N LEU A 304 -5.20 5.80 9.24
CA LEU A 304 -6.58 6.20 8.92
C LEU A 304 -6.71 6.75 7.50
N LEU A 305 -5.73 7.50 7.02
CA LEU A 305 -5.67 7.95 5.63
C LEU A 305 -5.50 6.79 4.64
N GLN A 306 -5.03 5.64 5.10
CA GLN A 306 -4.96 4.39 4.35
C GLN A 306 -6.14 3.44 4.65
N THR A 307 -7.17 3.95 5.35
CA THR A 307 -8.43 3.24 5.68
C THR A 307 -8.29 2.07 6.66
N PHE A 308 -7.18 1.98 7.41
CA PHE A 308 -7.13 1.05 8.54
C PHE A 308 -8.08 1.51 9.66
N PRO A 309 -8.69 0.58 10.41
CA PRO A 309 -9.50 0.91 11.58
C PRO A 309 -8.70 1.66 12.67
N GLU A 310 -9.40 2.46 13.49
CA GLU A 310 -8.78 3.25 14.56
C GLU A 310 -8.06 2.38 15.61
N ASP A 311 -8.53 1.19 15.82
CA ASP A 311 -8.01 0.24 16.79
C ASP A 311 -7.09 -0.83 16.19
N PHE A 312 -6.74 -0.68 14.90
CA PHE A 312 -5.78 -1.58 14.25
C PHE A 312 -4.40 -1.41 14.88
N TYR A 313 -3.80 -2.51 15.29
CA TYR A 313 -2.50 -2.53 15.93
C TYR A 313 -1.39 -2.80 14.90
N PHE A 314 -0.27 -2.10 15.01
CA PHE A 314 0.92 -2.35 14.19
C PHE A 314 2.09 -2.74 15.09
N CYS A 315 2.72 -3.87 14.80
CA CYS A 315 3.91 -4.34 15.49
C CYS A 315 5.15 -3.58 15.03
N GLY A 316 6.12 -3.46 15.93
CA GLY A 316 7.41 -2.85 15.64
C GLY A 316 7.59 -1.45 16.24
N ASN A 317 8.78 -0.90 16.01
CA ASN A 317 9.06 0.46 16.43
C ASN A 317 8.52 1.46 15.39
N LYS A 318 8.64 2.75 15.67
CA LYS A 318 8.16 3.82 14.79
C LYS A 318 8.65 3.70 13.33
N VAL A 319 9.90 3.31 13.14
CA VAL A 319 10.50 3.21 11.79
C VAL A 319 9.92 2.02 11.04
N ASP A 320 9.67 0.93 11.75
CA ASP A 320 9.07 -0.28 11.20
C ASP A 320 7.64 0.00 10.75
N VAL A 321 6.84 0.66 11.59
CA VAL A 321 5.44 1.01 11.29
C VAL A 321 5.33 2.04 10.15
N ALA A 322 6.27 2.97 10.03
CA ALA A 322 6.29 3.98 8.98
C ALA A 322 6.86 3.48 7.64
N ARG A 323 7.30 2.24 7.57
CA ARG A 323 7.92 1.62 6.38
C ARG A 323 6.89 1.04 5.43
#